data_911f4d5032a831abbf5253caaba3b6c2
#
_entry.id   911f4d5032a831abbf5253caaba3b6c2
#
_cell.length_a   1.000
_cell.length_b   1.000
_cell.length_c   1.000
_cell.angle_alpha   90.00
_cell.angle_beta   90.00
_cell.angle_gamma   90.00
#
_symmetry.space_group_name_H-M   'P 1'
#
loop_
_entity.id
_entity.type
_entity.pdbx_description
1 polymer ?
#
loop_
_entity_poly.entity_id
_entity_poly.type
_entity_poly.pdbx_seq_one_letter_code
_entity_poly.pdbx_strand_id
1 'polypeptide(L)'
;MHPSAAVPTIHIGPFLDGDPQAQAQIANQVAQTCEQTGFLIISGHRFPSGLFETATQQLFDFFDLPHETKQQWHPTGPSKQRGFHGFATRGLAHTLGQKTPPDLRES
;
A
#
# COMPACT_ATOMS: atom_id res chain seq x y z
N MET A 1 6.71 13.04 -27.67
CA MET A 1 6.80 13.46 -26.26
C MET A 1 5.62 12.88 -25.51
N HIS A 2 5.89 11.95 -24.62
CA HIS A 2 4.82 11.42 -23.77
C HIS A 2 4.64 12.38 -22.59
N PRO A 3 3.43 12.91 -22.35
CA PRO A 3 3.21 13.61 -21.12
C PRO A 3 3.52 12.64 -19.96
N SER A 4 4.34 13.09 -19.02
CA SER A 4 4.51 12.31 -17.81
C SER A 4 3.13 12.14 -17.18
N ALA A 5 2.68 10.89 -17.06
CA ALA A 5 1.42 10.61 -16.41
C ALA A 5 1.56 10.95 -14.93
N ALA A 6 1.12 12.14 -14.55
CA ALA A 6 1.02 12.49 -13.15
C ALA A 6 -0.02 11.57 -12.50
N VAL A 7 0.26 11.10 -11.28
CA VAL A 7 -0.70 10.33 -10.51
C VAL A 7 -1.86 11.26 -10.12
N PRO A 8 -3.11 10.96 -10.53
CA PRO A 8 -4.23 11.85 -10.24
C PRO A 8 -4.56 11.86 -8.75
N THR A 9 -5.02 13.02 -8.27
CA THR A 9 -5.58 13.16 -6.92
C THR A 9 -7.10 13.21 -7.02
N ILE A 10 -7.77 12.34 -6.29
CA ILE A 10 -9.23 12.27 -6.24
C ILE A 10 -9.68 12.68 -4.85
N HIS A 11 -10.51 13.73 -4.79
CA HIS A 11 -11.08 14.22 -3.55
C HIS A 11 -12.35 13.44 -3.23
N ILE A 12 -12.34 12.61 -2.18
CA ILE A 12 -13.45 11.71 -1.85
C ILE A 12 -14.41 12.27 -0.79
N GLY A 13 -14.20 13.51 -0.33
CA GLY A 13 -15.07 14.11 0.67
C GLY A 13 -16.57 14.03 0.33
N PRO A 14 -17.00 14.48 -0.86
CA PRO A 14 -18.41 14.41 -1.25
C PRO A 14 -18.96 12.97 -1.32
N PHE A 15 -18.14 12.00 -1.66
CA PHE A 15 -18.52 10.59 -1.61
C PHE A 15 -18.87 10.17 -0.18
N LEU A 16 -18.03 10.58 0.78
CA LEU A 16 -18.24 10.27 2.20
C LEU A 16 -19.45 11.00 2.77
N ASP A 17 -19.83 12.14 2.20
CA ASP A 17 -21.03 12.86 2.59
C ASP A 17 -22.32 12.19 2.14
N GLY A 18 -22.23 11.19 1.26
CA GLY A 18 -23.38 10.40 0.85
C GLY A 18 -24.21 10.98 -0.29
N ASP A 19 -23.69 12.00 -0.99
CA ASP A 19 -24.36 12.55 -2.19
C ASP A 19 -24.30 11.52 -3.33
N PRO A 20 -25.47 10.99 -3.79
CA PRO A 20 -25.47 9.94 -4.82
C PRO A 20 -24.84 10.36 -6.14
N GLN A 21 -25.00 11.62 -6.55
CA GLN A 21 -24.41 12.11 -7.78
C GLN A 21 -22.89 12.19 -7.66
N ALA A 22 -22.38 12.70 -6.54
CA ALA A 22 -20.96 12.77 -6.29
C ALA A 22 -20.36 11.36 -6.17
N GLN A 23 -21.07 10.44 -5.54
CA GLN A 23 -20.62 9.05 -5.43
C GLN A 23 -20.45 8.41 -6.81
N ALA A 24 -21.40 8.61 -7.72
CA ALA A 24 -21.31 8.08 -9.07
C ALA A 24 -20.13 8.69 -9.85
N GLN A 25 -19.94 10.01 -9.76
CA GLN A 25 -18.85 10.69 -10.43
C GLN A 25 -17.47 10.23 -9.90
N ILE A 26 -17.32 10.15 -8.60
CA ILE A 26 -16.06 9.72 -7.96
C ILE A 26 -15.77 8.27 -8.29
N ALA A 27 -16.77 7.39 -8.27
CA ALA A 27 -16.61 5.99 -8.67
C ALA A 27 -16.09 5.88 -10.11
N ASN A 28 -16.64 6.68 -11.04
CA ASN A 28 -16.15 6.71 -12.42
C ASN A 28 -14.72 7.21 -12.52
N GLN A 29 -14.36 8.24 -11.77
CA GLN A 29 -12.98 8.74 -11.74
C GLN A 29 -12.01 7.69 -11.24
N VAL A 30 -12.36 6.96 -10.19
CA VAL A 30 -11.54 5.86 -9.65
C VAL A 30 -11.37 4.77 -10.71
N ALA A 31 -12.46 4.36 -11.34
CA ALA A 31 -12.42 3.31 -12.37
C ALA A 31 -11.51 3.70 -13.54
N GLN A 32 -11.68 4.91 -14.07
CA GLN A 32 -10.87 5.40 -15.17
C GLN A 32 -9.39 5.52 -14.79
N THR A 33 -9.11 6.01 -13.59
CA THR A 33 -7.74 6.16 -13.10
C THR A 33 -7.07 4.78 -12.96
N CYS A 34 -7.79 3.79 -12.41
CA CYS A 34 -7.26 2.43 -12.30
C CYS A 34 -6.97 1.80 -13.64
N GLU A 35 -7.78 2.10 -14.68
CA GLU A 35 -7.56 1.59 -16.03
C GLU A 35 -6.40 2.29 -16.73
N GLN A 36 -6.22 3.59 -16.52
CA GLN A 36 -5.23 4.39 -17.24
C GLN A 36 -3.85 4.35 -16.60
N THR A 37 -3.76 4.49 -15.29
CA THR A 37 -2.48 4.57 -14.57
C THR A 37 -2.28 3.49 -13.53
N GLY A 38 -3.34 2.95 -12.98
CA GLY A 38 -3.27 1.98 -11.89
C GLY A 38 -2.94 2.57 -10.53
N PHE A 39 -2.72 3.88 -10.44
CA PHE A 39 -2.38 4.58 -9.19
C PHE A 39 -3.25 5.81 -9.02
N LEU A 40 -3.59 6.12 -7.77
CA LEU A 40 -4.31 7.34 -7.45
C LEU A 40 -3.89 7.85 -6.07
N ILE A 41 -4.04 9.13 -5.87
CA ILE A 41 -3.90 9.79 -4.57
C ILE A 41 -5.29 10.19 -4.10
N ILE A 42 -5.61 9.90 -2.86
CA ILE A 42 -6.91 10.24 -2.27
C ILE A 42 -6.74 11.44 -1.35
N SER A 43 -7.59 12.45 -1.51
CA SER A 43 -7.70 13.56 -0.59
C SER A 43 -9.10 13.61 0.02
N GLY A 44 -9.28 14.35 1.12
CA GLY A 44 -10.57 14.45 1.79
C GLY A 44 -11.02 13.16 2.47
N HIS A 45 -10.07 12.29 2.81
CA HIS A 45 -10.35 10.99 3.45
C HIS A 45 -10.72 11.10 4.92
N ARG A 46 -10.53 12.27 5.54
CA ARG A 46 -10.93 12.56 6.93
C ARG A 46 -10.24 11.71 8.00
N PHE A 47 -9.08 11.15 7.68
CA PHE A 47 -8.27 10.52 8.72
C PHE A 47 -7.76 11.59 9.70
N PRO A 48 -7.63 11.24 11.00
CA PRO A 48 -7.12 12.19 11.99
C PRO A 48 -5.76 12.75 11.60
N SER A 49 -5.55 14.03 11.90
CA SER A 49 -4.26 14.69 11.69
C SER A 49 -3.17 13.95 12.49
N GLY A 50 -2.04 13.73 11.85
CA GLY A 50 -0.91 13.04 12.48
C GLY A 50 -0.97 11.52 12.45
N LEU A 51 -2.08 10.92 11.99
CA LEU A 51 -2.21 9.46 11.94
C LEU A 51 -1.15 8.80 11.06
N PHE A 52 -0.91 9.35 9.87
CA PHE A 52 0.08 8.79 8.93
C PHE A 52 1.49 8.95 9.46
N GLU A 53 1.80 10.08 10.06
CA GLU A 53 3.12 10.32 10.65
C GLU A 53 3.38 9.36 11.79
N THR A 54 2.40 9.15 12.67
CA THR A 54 2.51 8.20 13.78
C THR A 54 2.68 6.78 13.27
N ALA A 55 1.87 6.36 12.31
CA ALA A 55 1.96 5.02 11.74
C ALA A 55 3.32 4.80 11.05
N THR A 56 3.78 5.78 10.28
CA THR A 56 5.08 5.73 9.61
C THR A 56 6.23 5.63 10.61
N GLN A 57 6.18 6.42 11.68
CA GLN A 57 7.21 6.38 12.71
C GLN A 57 7.24 5.02 13.42
N GLN A 58 6.08 4.45 13.72
CA GLN A 58 6.00 3.12 14.33
C GLN A 58 6.58 2.05 13.42
N LEU A 59 6.33 2.14 12.11
CA LEU A 59 6.92 1.22 11.13
C LEU A 59 8.44 1.33 11.11
N PHE A 60 8.98 2.55 11.06
CA PHE A 60 10.42 2.75 11.07
C PHE A 60 11.04 2.29 12.39
N ASP A 61 10.40 2.56 13.51
CA ASP A 61 10.89 2.10 14.82
C ASP A 61 10.97 0.57 14.86
N PHE A 62 9.98 -0.11 14.30
CA PHE A 62 10.01 -1.57 14.21
C PHE A 62 11.15 -2.06 13.30
N PHE A 63 11.27 -1.50 12.08
CA PHE A 63 12.31 -1.94 11.15
C PHE A 63 13.72 -1.59 11.61
N ASP A 64 13.87 -0.59 12.47
CA ASP A 64 15.16 -0.24 13.08
C ASP A 64 15.57 -1.16 14.22
N LEU A 65 14.69 -2.05 14.69
CA LEU A 65 15.01 -3.03 15.71
C LEU A 65 16.07 -4.01 15.21
N PRO A 66 16.85 -4.65 16.11
CA PRO A 66 17.78 -5.69 15.72
C PRO A 66 17.06 -6.81 14.95
N HIS A 67 17.76 -7.38 13.97
CA HIS A 67 17.19 -8.43 13.12
C HIS A 67 16.62 -9.60 13.95
N GLU A 68 17.31 -9.99 15.00
CA GLU A 68 16.88 -11.09 15.87
C GLU A 68 15.55 -10.80 16.55
N THR A 69 15.33 -9.54 16.96
CA THR A 69 14.06 -9.12 17.56
C THR A 69 12.93 -9.15 16.53
N LYS A 70 13.18 -8.64 15.33
CA LYS A 70 12.18 -8.66 14.24
C LYS A 70 11.84 -10.07 13.81
N GLN A 71 12.81 -10.97 13.79
CA GLN A 71 12.64 -12.35 13.36
C GLN A 71 11.66 -13.14 14.25
N GLN A 72 11.47 -12.73 15.50
CA GLN A 72 10.45 -13.32 16.37
C GLN A 72 9.03 -13.20 15.79
N TRP A 73 8.82 -12.24 14.91
CA TRP A 73 7.52 -11.97 14.29
C TRP A 73 7.37 -12.60 12.91
N HIS A 74 8.33 -13.44 12.53
CA HIS A 74 8.21 -14.23 11.30
C HIS A 74 7.05 -15.22 11.44
N PRO A 75 6.17 -15.34 10.42
CA PRO A 75 5.01 -16.22 10.53
C PRO A 75 5.41 -17.69 10.61
N THR A 76 4.75 -18.45 11.49
CA THR A 76 5.05 -19.86 11.76
C THR A 76 3.99 -20.83 11.26
N GLY A 77 2.81 -20.32 10.86
CA GLY A 77 1.71 -21.15 10.40
C GLY A 77 1.76 -21.51 8.92
N PRO A 78 0.75 -22.22 8.42
CA PRO A 78 0.67 -22.58 7.00
C PRO A 78 0.52 -21.38 6.08
N SER A 79 -0.10 -20.28 6.55
CA SER A 79 -0.16 -19.02 5.83
C SER A 79 0.98 -18.13 6.29
N LYS A 80 1.95 -17.90 5.41
CA LYS A 80 3.15 -17.12 5.71
C LYS A 80 3.10 -15.71 5.12
N GLN A 81 1.91 -15.14 4.97
CA GLN A 81 1.77 -13.81 4.37
C GLN A 81 1.84 -12.67 5.39
N ARG A 82 1.36 -12.92 6.61
CA ARG A 82 1.32 -11.92 7.68
C ARG A 82 2.48 -12.13 8.64
N GLY A 83 3.09 -11.03 9.05
CA GLY A 83 4.22 -11.03 9.95
C GLY A 83 5.48 -10.52 9.26
N PHE A 84 6.59 -10.52 10.00
CA PHE A 84 7.86 -9.99 9.51
C PHE A 84 8.51 -10.94 8.51
N HIS A 85 9.00 -10.39 7.40
CA HIS A 85 9.82 -11.07 6.42
C HIS A 85 11.13 -10.32 6.23
N GLY A 86 12.25 -11.00 6.43
CA GLY A 86 13.57 -10.41 6.34
C GLY A 86 13.92 -9.97 4.91
N PHE A 87 14.95 -9.14 4.83
CA PHE A 87 15.43 -8.60 3.56
C PHE A 87 15.79 -9.73 2.59
N ALA A 88 15.37 -9.58 1.33
CA ALA A 88 15.68 -10.52 0.25
C ALA A 88 15.19 -11.96 0.48
N THR A 89 14.06 -12.16 1.18
CA THR A 89 13.50 -13.49 1.43
C THR A 89 12.23 -13.79 0.64
N ARG A 90 11.64 -12.82 -0.08
CA ARG A 90 10.38 -12.98 -0.79
C ARG A 90 10.42 -12.40 -2.19
N GLY A 91 9.61 -12.99 -3.08
CA GLY A 91 9.35 -12.45 -4.40
C GLY A 91 8.01 -12.94 -4.91
N LEU A 92 7.25 -12.08 -5.61
CA LEU A 92 5.93 -12.43 -6.13
C LEU A 92 6.00 -13.63 -7.08
N ALA A 93 7.03 -13.69 -7.92
CA ALA A 93 7.18 -14.77 -8.89
C ALA A 93 7.32 -16.15 -8.23
N HIS A 94 7.75 -16.23 -6.98
CA HIS A 94 7.83 -17.48 -6.24
C HIS A 94 6.44 -18.08 -6.00
N THR A 95 5.41 -17.24 -5.86
CA THR A 95 4.03 -17.71 -5.69
C THR A 95 3.44 -18.29 -6.97
N LEU A 96 4.05 -17.97 -8.12
CA LEU A 96 3.67 -18.49 -9.44
C LEU A 96 4.54 -19.67 -9.86
N GLY A 97 5.33 -20.24 -8.94
CA GLY A 97 6.21 -21.37 -9.23
C GLY A 97 7.48 -21.04 -10.01
N GLN A 98 7.80 -19.77 -10.18
CA GLN A 98 9.00 -19.33 -10.89
C GLN A 98 10.15 -19.07 -9.92
N LYS A 99 11.35 -19.47 -10.31
CA LYS A 99 12.57 -19.16 -9.57
C LYS A 99 13.09 -17.81 -10.03
N THR A 100 12.99 -16.81 -9.19
CA THR A 100 13.52 -15.48 -9.42
C THR A 100 14.32 -15.03 -8.19
N PRO A 101 15.23 -14.06 -8.34
CA PRO A 101 15.86 -13.46 -7.18
C PRO A 101 14.80 -12.88 -6.23
N PRO A 102 14.99 -12.98 -4.91
CA PRO A 102 14.06 -12.39 -3.96
C PRO A 102 14.06 -10.86 -4.05
N ASP A 103 12.93 -10.25 -3.69
CA ASP A 103 12.81 -8.80 -3.64
C ASP A 103 13.76 -8.21 -2.60
N LEU A 104 14.39 -7.09 -2.93
CA LEU A 104 15.33 -6.39 -2.04
C LEU A 104 14.57 -5.51 -1.05
N ARG A 105 13.79 -6.16 -0.18
CA ARG A 105 12.99 -5.47 0.84
C ARG A 105 12.82 -6.34 2.08
N GLU A 106 12.56 -5.69 3.20
CA GLU A 106 11.96 -6.35 4.37
C GLU A 106 10.53 -5.81 4.58
N SER A 107 9.66 -6.61 5.16
CA SER A 107 8.25 -6.26 5.34
C SER A 107 7.63 -6.95 6.57
#